data_0d5279f5d56958980e5066af00bc96c1
#
_entry.id   0d5279f5d56958980e5066af00bc96c1
#
_cell.length_a   1.000
_cell.length_b   1.000
_cell.length_c   1.000
_cell.angle_alpha   90.00
_cell.angle_beta   90.00
_cell.angle_gamma   90.00
#
_symmetry.space_group_name_H-M   'P 1'
#
loop_
_entity.id
_entity.type
_entity.pdbx_description
1 polymer ?
#
loop_
_entity_poly.entity_id
_entity_poly.type
_entity_poly.pdbx_seq_one_letter_code
_entity_poly.pdbx_strand_id
1 'polypeptide(L)'
;PIVARLHDKYHSWDSFGINTLVPHTVLQGLLGYAYCCPDMVGGGIIGSTDNLDEELFVRWAQANALMGMMQMSKSPWKILSAENVRRVKAAYALHIKYSDYICSLAKKASQSGEPVVRHMCYEFPNEGFEEEDGQFMLGSDILVAPVLKKGERSKTVRLPGGKWRY
;
A
#
# COMPACT_ATOMS: atom_id res chain seq x y z
N PRO A 1 8.47 -5.21 -19.80
CA PRO A 1 7.96 -4.53 -18.62
C PRO A 1 8.93 -4.71 -17.46
N ILE A 2 9.15 -3.64 -16.66
CA ILE A 2 10.04 -3.63 -15.50
C ILE A 2 9.16 -3.40 -14.27
N VAL A 3 9.38 -4.22 -13.23
CA VAL A 3 8.80 -3.98 -11.90
C VAL A 3 9.75 -3.05 -11.14
N ALA A 4 9.27 -1.87 -10.77
CA ALA A 4 9.99 -0.96 -9.91
C ALA A 4 9.67 -1.29 -8.45
N ARG A 5 10.66 -1.75 -7.69
CA ARG A 5 10.52 -1.97 -6.25
C ARG A 5 11.02 -0.75 -5.49
N LEU A 6 10.28 -0.33 -4.47
CA LEU A 6 10.76 0.69 -3.55
C LEU A 6 12.02 0.21 -2.82
N HIS A 7 12.88 1.16 -2.44
CA HIS A 7 14.05 0.86 -1.58
C HIS A 7 13.61 0.34 -0.20
N ASP A 8 14.50 -0.36 0.45
CA ASP A 8 14.29 -0.86 1.81
C ASP A 8 14.02 0.29 2.79
N LYS A 9 12.90 0.22 3.49
CA LYS A 9 12.50 1.16 4.52
C LYS A 9 12.77 0.58 5.90
N TYR A 10 12.99 1.45 6.87
CA TYR A 10 13.09 1.04 8.26
C TYR A 10 11.75 0.64 8.85
N HIS A 11 11.78 -0.23 9.85
CA HIS A 11 10.61 -0.55 10.67
C HIS A 11 10.30 0.62 11.61
N SER A 12 9.77 1.69 11.06
CA SER A 12 9.48 2.95 11.78
C SER A 12 8.23 3.65 11.25
N TRP A 13 7.67 4.56 12.07
CA TRP A 13 6.47 5.34 11.75
C TRP A 13 6.78 6.65 11.02
N ASP A 14 8.04 6.98 10.86
CA ASP A 14 8.52 8.25 10.29
C ASP A 14 8.71 8.20 8.75
N SER A 15 9.36 9.22 8.23
CA SER A 15 9.66 9.37 6.80
C SER A 15 10.67 8.34 6.26
N PHE A 16 11.37 7.61 7.11
CA PHE A 16 12.24 6.50 6.72
C PHE A 16 11.49 5.15 6.70
N GLY A 17 10.26 5.12 7.18
CA GLY A 17 9.42 3.93 7.30
C GLY A 17 8.09 4.05 6.57
N ILE A 18 7.01 3.65 7.27
CA ILE A 18 5.67 3.48 6.70
C ILE A 18 5.07 4.78 6.15
N ASN A 19 5.46 5.93 6.70
CA ASN A 19 4.89 7.23 6.32
C ASN A 19 5.13 7.59 4.85
N THR A 20 6.19 7.07 4.24
CA THR A 20 6.50 7.29 2.82
C THR A 20 6.13 6.11 1.92
N LEU A 21 5.45 5.11 2.45
CA LEU A 21 5.08 3.92 1.67
C LEU A 21 4.10 4.28 0.54
N VAL A 22 3.01 4.97 0.86
CA VAL A 22 2.02 5.41 -0.14
C VAL A 22 2.59 6.47 -1.07
N PRO A 23 3.15 7.62 -0.58
CA PRO A 23 3.67 8.66 -1.47
C PRO A 23 4.70 8.13 -2.47
N HIS A 24 5.65 7.29 -2.03
CA HIS A 24 6.67 6.75 -2.93
C HIS A 24 6.09 5.76 -3.95
N THR A 25 5.07 4.96 -3.55
CA THR A 25 4.42 4.02 -4.46
C THR A 25 3.68 4.77 -5.58
N VAL A 26 2.89 5.77 -5.24
CA VAL A 26 2.13 6.53 -6.25
C VAL A 26 3.04 7.42 -7.12
N LEU A 27 4.13 7.94 -6.54
CA LEU A 27 5.14 8.70 -7.30
C LEU A 27 5.77 7.84 -8.39
N GLN A 28 6.09 6.57 -8.13
CA GLN A 28 6.59 5.67 -9.17
C GLN A 28 5.62 5.54 -10.33
N GLY A 29 4.31 5.46 -10.05
CA GLY A 29 3.27 5.45 -11.08
C GLY A 29 3.29 6.72 -11.94
N LEU A 30 3.41 7.89 -11.32
CA LEU A 30 3.51 9.18 -12.02
C LEU A 30 4.78 9.29 -12.87
N LEU A 31 5.87 8.64 -12.46
CA LEU A 31 7.13 8.58 -13.22
C LEU A 31 7.10 7.56 -14.38
N GLY A 32 5.98 6.87 -14.59
CA GLY A 32 5.80 5.92 -15.69
C GLY A 32 6.15 4.47 -15.36
N TYR A 33 6.41 4.14 -14.09
CA TYR A 33 6.58 2.75 -13.67
C TYR A 33 5.21 2.13 -13.37
N ALA A 34 4.61 1.51 -14.37
CA ALA A 34 3.27 0.94 -14.26
C ALA A 34 3.17 -0.19 -13.23
N TYR A 35 4.26 -0.92 -13.01
CA TYR A 35 4.34 -2.02 -12.04
C TYR A 35 5.21 -1.62 -10.87
N CYS A 36 4.59 -1.17 -9.80
CA CYS A 36 5.27 -0.85 -8.56
C CYS A 36 5.13 -1.99 -7.56
N CYS A 37 6.27 -2.46 -7.02
CA CYS A 37 6.32 -3.30 -5.84
C CYS A 37 6.60 -2.39 -4.63
N PRO A 38 5.67 -2.24 -3.68
CA PRO A 38 5.94 -1.53 -2.45
C PRO A 38 7.01 -2.25 -1.64
N ASP A 39 7.60 -1.57 -0.66
CA ASP A 39 8.53 -2.24 0.23
C ASP A 39 7.83 -3.36 1.05
N MET A 40 8.63 -4.30 1.52
CA MET A 40 8.17 -5.46 2.27
C MET A 40 7.37 -5.05 3.51
N VAL A 41 6.34 -5.82 3.81
CA VAL A 41 5.55 -5.66 5.04
C VAL A 41 6.47 -5.73 6.25
N GLY A 42 6.45 -4.69 7.05
CA GLY A 42 7.33 -4.49 8.20
C GLY A 42 8.61 -3.70 7.89
N GLY A 43 8.83 -3.35 6.60
CA GLY A 43 10.05 -2.68 6.14
C GLY A 43 11.17 -3.66 5.80
N GLY A 44 12.01 -3.31 4.83
CA GLY A 44 13.17 -4.12 4.42
C GLY A 44 14.26 -4.18 5.49
N ILE A 45 14.33 -3.18 6.35
CA ILE A 45 15.32 -3.06 7.43
C ILE A 45 14.60 -3.21 8.78
N ILE A 46 14.30 -4.45 9.15
CA ILE A 46 13.89 -4.81 10.52
C ILE A 46 15.15 -5.21 11.28
N GLY A 47 15.51 -4.44 12.29
CA GLY A 47 16.61 -4.76 13.20
C GLY A 47 16.32 -6.00 14.05
N SER A 48 16.68 -5.96 15.34
CA SER A 48 16.28 -7.01 16.30
C SER A 48 14.77 -7.09 16.41
N THR A 49 14.22 -8.31 16.50
CA THR A 49 12.79 -8.53 16.71
C THR A 49 12.38 -8.45 18.18
N ASP A 50 13.32 -8.22 19.10
CA ASP A 50 13.06 -8.18 20.54
C ASP A 50 12.14 -7.03 20.96
N ASN A 51 12.14 -5.94 20.17
CA ASN A 51 11.30 -4.75 20.39
C ASN A 51 10.46 -4.43 19.14
N LEU A 52 9.96 -5.45 18.46
CA LEU A 52 9.16 -5.26 17.25
C LEU A 52 7.85 -4.52 17.58
N ASP A 53 7.57 -3.44 16.86
CA ASP A 53 6.27 -2.78 16.90
C ASP A 53 5.26 -3.58 16.07
N GLU A 54 4.50 -4.46 16.74
CA GLU A 54 3.51 -5.31 16.07
C GLU A 54 2.38 -4.49 15.42
N GLU A 55 2.01 -3.34 15.98
CA GLU A 55 1.02 -2.47 15.36
C GLU A 55 1.52 -1.97 14.02
N LEU A 56 2.77 -1.52 13.96
CA LEU A 56 3.39 -1.07 12.71
C LEU A 56 3.39 -2.17 11.64
N PHE A 57 3.77 -3.39 12.04
CA PHE A 57 3.76 -4.53 11.10
C PHE A 57 2.37 -4.81 10.53
N VAL A 58 1.33 -4.77 11.38
CA VAL A 58 -0.07 -4.94 10.96
C VAL A 58 -0.52 -3.81 10.04
N ARG A 59 -0.21 -2.54 10.37
CA ARG A 59 -0.57 -1.40 9.53
C ARG A 59 0.11 -1.45 8.17
N TRP A 60 1.34 -1.92 8.14
CA TRP A 60 2.06 -2.14 6.89
C TRP A 60 1.39 -3.21 6.01
N ALA A 61 0.99 -4.33 6.62
CA ALA A 61 0.26 -5.38 5.92
C ALA A 61 -1.08 -4.86 5.36
N GLN A 62 -1.80 -4.05 6.12
CA GLN A 62 -3.05 -3.42 5.69
C GLN A 62 -2.81 -2.44 4.54
N ALA A 63 -1.76 -1.63 4.58
CA ALA A 63 -1.42 -0.69 3.50
C ALA A 63 -1.06 -1.41 2.20
N ASN A 64 -0.30 -2.52 2.28
CA ASN A 64 0.10 -3.29 1.10
C ASN A 64 -1.02 -4.17 0.53
N ALA A 65 -2.08 -4.43 1.29
CA ALA A 65 -3.12 -5.39 0.90
C ALA A 65 -3.78 -5.09 -0.46
N LEU A 66 -3.91 -3.82 -0.82
CA LEU A 66 -4.49 -3.37 -2.09
C LEU A 66 -3.46 -2.61 -2.96
N MET A 67 -2.19 -2.92 -2.80
CA MET A 67 -1.13 -2.53 -3.75
C MET A 67 -0.88 -3.66 -4.76
N GLY A 68 -0.11 -3.39 -5.80
CA GLY A 68 0.13 -4.33 -6.89
C GLY A 68 0.82 -5.64 -6.48
N MET A 69 1.60 -5.60 -5.38
CA MET A 69 2.32 -6.76 -4.84
C MET A 69 2.35 -6.70 -3.32
N MET A 70 2.46 -7.85 -2.69
CA MET A 70 2.60 -7.98 -1.24
C MET A 70 3.72 -8.97 -0.90
N GLN A 71 4.74 -8.51 -0.19
CA GLN A 71 5.90 -9.29 0.23
C GLN A 71 6.13 -9.12 1.73
N MET A 72 6.51 -10.17 2.43
CA MET A 72 6.79 -10.13 3.87
C MET A 72 8.30 -10.03 4.13
N SER A 73 8.73 -9.14 5.01
CA SER A 73 10.14 -9.04 5.44
C SER A 73 10.53 -10.15 6.40
N LYS A 74 9.62 -10.56 7.27
CA LYS A 74 9.75 -11.66 8.24
C LYS A 74 8.47 -12.48 8.24
N SER A 75 8.58 -13.74 8.67
CA SER A 75 7.42 -14.63 8.85
C SER A 75 6.54 -14.15 10.00
N PRO A 76 5.31 -13.66 9.79
CA PRO A 76 4.48 -13.09 10.85
C PRO A 76 4.24 -14.04 12.03
N TRP A 77 4.03 -15.32 11.72
CA TRP A 77 3.78 -16.35 12.75
C TRP A 77 4.97 -16.66 13.65
N LYS A 78 6.17 -16.15 13.32
CA LYS A 78 7.38 -16.31 14.15
C LYS A 78 7.65 -15.13 15.08
N ILE A 79 7.05 -13.97 14.77
CA ILE A 79 7.44 -12.70 15.40
C ILE A 79 6.26 -11.91 15.99
N LEU A 80 5.02 -12.26 15.64
CA LEU A 80 3.83 -11.56 16.12
C LEU A 80 3.02 -12.41 17.09
N SER A 81 2.25 -11.74 17.94
CA SER A 81 1.20 -12.36 18.75
C SER A 81 0.13 -13.03 17.86
N ALA A 82 -0.54 -14.04 18.40
CA ALA A 82 -1.59 -14.76 17.67
C ALA A 82 -2.71 -13.84 17.13
N GLU A 83 -3.03 -12.78 17.86
CA GLU A 83 -4.02 -11.79 17.42
C GLU A 83 -3.52 -11.01 16.20
N ASN A 84 -2.28 -10.52 16.22
CA ASN A 84 -1.72 -9.76 15.12
C ASN A 84 -1.42 -10.63 13.90
N VAL A 85 -1.09 -11.92 14.10
CA VAL A 85 -1.05 -12.90 13.00
C VAL A 85 -2.41 -12.99 12.30
N ARG A 86 -3.53 -13.03 13.06
CA ARG A 86 -4.88 -13.04 12.45
C ARG A 86 -5.14 -11.78 11.62
N ARG A 87 -4.74 -10.59 12.13
CA ARG A 87 -4.88 -9.32 11.41
C ARG A 87 -4.07 -9.29 10.12
N VAL A 88 -2.83 -9.76 10.13
CA VAL A 88 -1.99 -9.87 8.92
C VAL A 88 -2.58 -10.87 7.93
N LYS A 89 -3.09 -12.02 8.40
CA LYS A 89 -3.80 -12.99 7.55
C LYS A 89 -5.04 -12.39 6.89
N ALA A 90 -5.79 -11.54 7.59
CA ALA A 90 -6.94 -10.84 7.01
C ALA A 90 -6.52 -9.87 5.89
N ALA A 91 -5.43 -9.11 6.08
CA ALA A 91 -4.86 -8.25 5.05
C ALA A 91 -4.40 -9.05 3.83
N TYR A 92 -3.74 -10.19 4.05
CA TYR A 92 -3.33 -11.10 2.97
C TYR A 92 -4.53 -11.72 2.25
N ALA A 93 -5.57 -12.13 2.97
CA ALA A 93 -6.79 -12.64 2.38
C ALA A 93 -7.49 -11.58 1.51
N LEU A 94 -7.43 -10.31 1.91
CA LEU A 94 -7.92 -9.20 1.09
C LEU A 94 -7.13 -9.08 -0.21
N HIS A 95 -5.80 -9.17 -0.17
CA HIS A 95 -4.95 -9.17 -1.36
C HIS A 95 -5.31 -10.32 -2.32
N ILE A 96 -5.47 -11.53 -1.79
CA ILE A 96 -5.91 -12.70 -2.58
C ILE A 96 -7.29 -12.47 -3.19
N LYS A 97 -8.24 -11.93 -2.44
CA LYS A 97 -9.59 -11.63 -2.95
C LYS A 97 -9.59 -10.72 -4.17
N TYR A 98 -8.64 -9.78 -4.24
CA TYR A 98 -8.52 -8.84 -5.35
C TYR A 98 -7.43 -9.21 -6.37
N SER A 99 -6.82 -10.40 -6.27
CA SER A 99 -5.74 -10.82 -7.16
C SER A 99 -6.14 -10.80 -8.63
N ASP A 100 -7.32 -11.27 -8.99
CA ASP A 100 -7.79 -11.26 -10.38
C ASP A 100 -7.95 -9.83 -10.93
N TYR A 101 -8.45 -8.91 -10.09
CA TYR A 101 -8.52 -7.50 -10.46
C TYR A 101 -7.12 -6.89 -10.64
N ILE A 102 -6.19 -7.13 -9.72
CA ILE A 102 -4.80 -6.68 -9.81
C ILE A 102 -4.13 -7.24 -11.07
N CYS A 103 -4.32 -8.53 -11.36
CA CYS A 103 -3.80 -9.15 -12.59
C CYS A 103 -4.41 -8.53 -13.86
N SER A 104 -5.71 -8.19 -13.83
CA SER A 104 -6.36 -7.51 -14.96
C SER A 104 -5.78 -6.12 -15.20
N LEU A 105 -5.50 -5.36 -14.13
CA LEU A 105 -4.84 -4.05 -14.21
C LEU A 105 -3.42 -4.19 -14.75
N ALA A 106 -2.65 -5.18 -14.28
CA ALA A 106 -1.30 -5.44 -14.77
C ALA A 106 -1.30 -5.79 -16.26
N LYS A 107 -2.29 -6.56 -16.73
CA LYS A 107 -2.47 -6.85 -18.15
C LYS A 107 -2.83 -5.60 -18.96
N LYS A 108 -3.70 -4.73 -18.48
CA LYS A 108 -4.00 -3.44 -19.12
C LYS A 108 -2.74 -2.56 -19.17
N ALA A 109 -2.01 -2.46 -18.05
CA ALA A 109 -0.78 -1.69 -17.95
C ALA A 109 0.28 -2.10 -18.99
N SER A 110 0.35 -3.39 -19.36
CA SER A 110 1.28 -3.86 -20.40
C SER A 110 0.98 -3.29 -21.80
N GLN A 111 -0.23 -2.80 -22.03
CA GLN A 111 -0.68 -2.23 -23.30
C GLN A 111 -0.74 -0.70 -23.28
N SER A 112 -1.17 -0.13 -22.15
CA SER A 112 -1.42 1.32 -22.04
C SER A 112 -0.30 2.08 -21.33
N GLY A 113 0.51 1.41 -20.49
CA GLY A 113 1.46 2.06 -19.59
C GLY A 113 0.83 2.66 -18.33
N GLU A 114 -0.49 2.58 -18.18
CA GLU A 114 -1.18 3.11 -16.99
C GLU A 114 -0.77 2.39 -15.72
N PRO A 115 -0.47 3.10 -14.63
CA PRO A 115 -0.03 2.47 -13.39
C PRO A 115 -1.16 1.66 -12.73
N VAL A 116 -0.78 0.52 -12.13
CA VAL A 116 -1.68 -0.32 -11.33
C VAL A 116 -2.12 0.41 -10.07
N VAL A 117 -1.19 1.04 -9.38
CA VAL A 117 -1.44 1.91 -8.22
C VAL A 117 -1.29 3.35 -8.67
N ARG A 118 -2.32 4.17 -8.46
CA ARG A 118 -2.42 5.51 -9.02
C ARG A 118 -2.51 6.58 -7.94
N HIS A 119 -1.82 7.69 -8.16
CA HIS A 119 -2.04 8.89 -7.36
C HIS A 119 -3.45 9.41 -7.59
N MET A 120 -4.06 10.02 -6.57
CA MET A 120 -5.41 10.57 -6.68
C MET A 120 -5.53 11.60 -7.82
N CYS A 121 -4.57 12.50 -7.99
CA CYS A 121 -4.60 13.49 -9.07
C CYS A 121 -4.42 12.88 -10.46
N TYR A 122 -3.86 11.69 -10.60
CA TYR A 122 -3.78 10.98 -11.88
C TYR A 122 -5.17 10.56 -12.36
N GLU A 123 -6.00 10.06 -11.46
CA GLU A 123 -7.35 9.57 -11.78
C GLU A 123 -8.38 10.70 -11.76
N PHE A 124 -8.18 11.72 -10.90
CA PHE A 124 -9.09 12.85 -10.70
C PHE A 124 -8.34 14.18 -10.87
N PRO A 125 -7.94 14.51 -12.12
CA PRO A 125 -7.22 15.75 -12.39
C PRO A 125 -8.12 16.96 -12.11
N ASN A 126 -7.53 18.03 -11.58
CA ASN A 126 -8.22 19.30 -11.25
C ASN A 126 -9.28 19.21 -10.13
N GLU A 127 -9.30 18.12 -9.35
CA GLU A 127 -10.15 18.01 -8.16
C GLU A 127 -9.40 18.35 -6.85
N GLY A 128 -8.18 18.89 -6.94
CA GLY A 128 -7.38 19.38 -5.82
C GLY A 128 -6.72 18.25 -5.03
N PHE A 129 -6.40 17.12 -5.66
CA PHE A 129 -5.72 15.98 -5.03
C PHE A 129 -4.20 16.00 -5.20
N GLU A 130 -3.62 17.10 -5.63
CA GLU A 130 -2.19 17.21 -5.94
C GLU A 130 -1.30 16.94 -4.72
N GLU A 131 -1.76 17.36 -3.54
CA GLU A 131 -1.08 17.19 -2.25
C GLU A 131 -1.58 15.95 -1.45
N GLU A 132 -2.40 15.09 -2.06
CA GLU A 132 -2.98 13.95 -1.36
C GLU A 132 -2.01 12.75 -1.38
N ASP A 133 -1.31 12.54 -0.29
CA ASP A 133 -0.27 11.51 -0.15
C ASP A 133 -0.67 10.34 0.76
N GLY A 134 -1.84 10.39 1.36
CA GLY A 134 -2.30 9.42 2.36
C GLY A 134 -3.31 8.39 1.83
N GLN A 135 -3.77 8.53 0.59
CA GLN A 135 -4.70 7.62 -0.07
C GLN A 135 -4.34 7.47 -1.55
N PHE A 136 -4.82 6.44 -2.18
CA PHE A 136 -4.51 6.13 -3.57
C PHE A 136 -5.63 5.36 -4.25
N MET A 137 -5.55 5.23 -5.57
CA MET A 137 -6.42 4.37 -6.35
C MET A 137 -5.71 3.07 -6.75
N LEU A 138 -6.38 1.95 -6.59
CA LEU A 138 -6.03 0.69 -7.26
C LEU A 138 -6.84 0.61 -8.54
N GLY A 139 -6.19 0.83 -9.69
CA GLY A 139 -6.88 1.09 -10.95
C GLY A 139 -7.76 2.34 -10.85
N SER A 140 -8.91 2.33 -11.55
CA SER A 140 -9.89 3.41 -11.54
C SER A 140 -11.06 3.20 -10.58
N ASP A 141 -11.19 2.00 -9.98
CA ASP A 141 -12.44 1.61 -9.31
C ASP A 141 -12.33 1.55 -7.78
N ILE A 142 -11.14 1.38 -7.22
CA ILE A 142 -10.96 1.14 -5.78
C ILE A 142 -10.11 2.24 -5.15
N LEU A 143 -10.72 3.05 -4.29
CA LEU A 143 -10.03 4.01 -3.45
C LEU A 143 -9.53 3.30 -2.18
N VAL A 144 -8.27 3.50 -1.86
CA VAL A 144 -7.59 2.90 -0.70
C VAL A 144 -7.01 3.99 0.19
N ALA A 145 -7.38 3.99 1.46
CA ALA A 145 -6.96 4.99 2.44
C ALA A 145 -6.48 4.31 3.74
N PRO A 146 -5.25 3.79 3.77
CA PRO A 146 -4.74 3.07 4.93
C PRO A 146 -4.48 4.03 6.11
N VAL A 147 -4.68 3.53 7.34
CA VAL A 147 -4.27 4.22 8.55
C VAL A 147 -2.77 4.00 8.76
N LEU A 148 -1.98 5.07 8.68
CA LEU A 148 -0.51 5.04 8.68
C LEU A 148 0.12 5.69 9.94
N LYS A 149 -0.70 6.06 10.92
CA LYS A 149 -0.21 6.66 12.18
C LYS A 149 -0.45 5.74 13.36
N LYS A 150 0.52 5.70 14.26
CA LYS A 150 0.48 4.87 15.47
C LYS A 150 -0.71 5.23 16.36
N GLY A 151 -1.44 4.22 16.82
CA GLY A 151 -2.56 4.38 17.74
C GLY A 151 -3.86 4.90 17.11
N GLU A 152 -3.83 5.40 15.86
CA GLU A 152 -5.06 5.85 15.19
C GLU A 152 -5.96 4.67 14.81
N ARG A 153 -7.27 4.86 14.99
CA ARG A 153 -8.31 3.86 14.69
C ARG A 153 -9.20 4.25 13.51
N SER A 154 -9.12 5.49 13.07
CA SER A 154 -9.89 6.05 11.96
C SER A 154 -9.03 6.99 11.15
N LYS A 155 -9.47 7.27 9.93
CA LYS A 155 -8.86 8.24 9.04
C LYS A 155 -9.95 8.97 8.29
N THR A 156 -9.79 10.27 8.13
CA THR A 156 -10.61 11.05 7.19
C THR A 156 -10.21 10.68 5.77
N VAL A 157 -11.20 10.33 4.95
CA VAL A 157 -11.01 10.01 3.54
C VAL A 157 -11.64 11.11 2.71
N ARG A 158 -10.88 11.69 1.79
CA ARG A 158 -11.38 12.65 0.82
C ARG A 158 -11.88 11.90 -0.40
N LEU A 159 -13.19 11.94 -0.63
CA LEU A 159 -13.82 11.28 -1.77
C LEU A 159 -13.85 12.24 -2.97
N PRO A 160 -13.45 11.78 -4.17
CA PRO A 160 -13.66 12.52 -5.41
C PRO A 160 -15.13 12.55 -5.78
N GLY A 161 -15.49 13.37 -6.79
CA GLY A 161 -16.84 13.42 -7.32
C GLY A 161 -17.36 12.04 -7.73
N GLY A 162 -18.68 11.81 -7.59
CA GLY A 162 -19.31 10.55 -7.98
C GLY A 162 -20.01 9.82 -6.85
N LYS A 163 -20.30 8.53 -7.08
CA LYS A 163 -20.97 7.65 -6.09
C LYS A 163 -19.99 6.58 -5.63
N TRP A 164 -19.76 6.54 -4.33
CA TRP A 164 -18.86 5.59 -3.69
C TRP A 164 -19.62 4.62 -2.80
N ARG A 165 -19.15 3.39 -2.73
CA ARG A 165 -19.65 2.35 -1.82
C ARG A 165 -18.53 1.95 -0.87
N TYR A 166 -18.86 1.96 0.42
CA TYR A 166 -17.98 1.44 1.48
C TYR A 166 -18.27 -0.03 1.75
#